data_ba395b215323ebae5f1bd0f5cd14e52f
#
_entry.id   ba395b215323ebae5f1bd0f5cd14e52f
#
_cell.length_a   1.000
_cell.length_b   1.000
_cell.length_c   1.000
_cell.angle_alpha   90.00
_cell.angle_beta   90.00
_cell.angle_gamma   90.00
#
_symmetry.space_group_name_H-M   'P 1'
#
loop_
_entity.id
_entity.type
_entity.pdbx_description
1 polymer ?
#
loop_
_entity_poly.entity_id
_entity_poly.type
_entity_poly.pdbx_seq_one_letter_code
_entity_poly.pdbx_strand_id
1 'polypeptide(L)'
;VAAGWVGTDFACVGEWFLGSILFLYLLFPFLQRALRKNAWLTWVVTLAVCIPVHLLGWDARLVAVHIPEFLFGMTFLMLPKKAQYILAPALLVAAIPAKGWDGKITCALASMGVFILLALVSTLLDRPWPRALGAELAKISYAVFLVHHVLIQDMASHFDLAALSRRDTAFLFIIYLAAAFAAAKALLWLQTALRGAFAKLRPQT
;
A
#
# COMPACT_ATOMS: atom_id res chain seq x y z
N VAL A 1 -1.00 21.65 -12.83
CA VAL A 1 0.33 22.09 -13.29
C VAL A 1 1.45 21.65 -12.32
N ALA A 2 1.14 21.14 -11.14
CA ALA A 2 2.14 20.58 -10.21
C ALA A 2 2.53 19.11 -10.51
N ALA A 3 1.92 18.48 -11.50
CA ALA A 3 2.14 17.08 -11.87
C ALA A 3 3.56 16.81 -12.42
N GLY A 4 4.29 17.82 -12.83
CA GLY A 4 5.63 17.67 -13.40
C GLY A 4 6.73 17.26 -12.42
N TRP A 5 6.48 17.33 -11.11
CA TRP A 5 7.47 16.97 -10.08
C TRP A 5 7.34 15.54 -9.55
N VAL A 6 6.25 14.86 -9.88
CA VAL A 6 5.96 13.49 -9.43
C VAL A 6 5.95 12.52 -10.60
N GLY A 7 6.06 13.04 -11.81
CA GLY A 7 6.03 12.28 -13.04
C GLY A 7 7.35 11.61 -13.39
N THR A 8 7.94 10.88 -12.49
CA THR A 8 8.78 9.74 -12.87
C THR A 8 7.86 8.57 -13.15
N ASP A 9 7.00 8.73 -14.14
CA ASP A 9 6.35 7.61 -14.78
C ASP A 9 7.43 6.77 -15.46
N PHE A 10 7.98 5.81 -14.74
CA PHE A 10 8.73 4.71 -15.35
C PHE A 10 7.73 3.84 -16.06
N ALA A 11 7.61 3.99 -17.35
CA ALA A 11 6.51 3.66 -18.26
C ALA A 11 6.01 2.21 -18.35
N CYS A 12 6.12 1.38 -17.35
CA CYS A 12 5.61 0.01 -17.44
C CYS A 12 4.93 -0.58 -16.20
N VAL A 13 5.06 -0.02 -15.00
CA VAL A 13 4.64 -0.75 -13.79
C VAL A 13 4.25 0.20 -12.67
N GLY A 14 2.97 0.46 -12.42
CA GLY A 14 2.43 1.06 -11.18
C GLY A 14 3.25 2.14 -10.43
N GLU A 15 3.88 3.01 -11.09
CA GLU A 15 5.22 3.58 -10.89
C GLU A 15 5.30 4.70 -9.88
N TRP A 16 4.24 5.51 -9.81
CA TRP A 16 4.17 6.57 -8.81
C TRP A 16 4.29 6.02 -7.38
N PHE A 17 3.71 4.83 -7.13
CA PHE A 17 3.76 4.20 -5.82
C PHE A 17 5.18 3.68 -5.51
N LEU A 18 5.87 3.08 -6.49
CA LEU A 18 7.24 2.61 -6.31
C LEU A 18 8.18 3.78 -5.99
N GLY A 19 8.07 4.88 -6.73
CA GLY A 19 8.81 6.12 -6.45
C GLY A 19 8.51 6.66 -5.06
N SER A 20 7.23 6.70 -4.67
CA SER A 20 6.78 7.16 -3.36
C SER A 20 7.33 6.29 -2.23
N ILE A 21 7.29 4.95 -2.36
CA ILE A 21 7.78 4.07 -1.30
C ILE A 21 9.31 4.11 -1.16
N LEU A 22 10.04 4.25 -2.25
CA LEU A 22 11.50 4.43 -2.20
C LEU A 22 11.86 5.73 -1.47
N PHE A 23 11.14 6.81 -1.75
CA PHE A 23 11.34 8.08 -1.05
C PHE A 23 10.99 7.97 0.44
N LEU A 24 9.89 7.31 0.78
CA LEU A 24 9.51 7.05 2.17
C LEU A 24 10.57 6.21 2.90
N TYR A 25 11.19 5.24 2.24
CA TYR A 25 12.30 4.48 2.81
C TYR A 25 13.55 5.34 3.03
N LEU A 26 13.83 6.30 2.16
CA LEU A 26 14.91 7.30 2.41
C LEU A 26 14.58 8.20 3.61
N LEU A 27 13.31 8.54 3.81
CA LEU A 27 12.87 9.32 4.97
C LEU A 27 12.83 8.49 6.26
N PHE A 28 12.71 7.17 6.17
CA PHE A 28 12.53 6.26 7.32
C PHE A 28 13.51 6.52 8.47
N PRO A 29 14.86 6.58 8.27
CA PRO A 29 15.80 6.76 9.36
C PRO A 29 15.63 8.11 10.07
N PHE A 30 15.23 9.14 9.35
CA PHE A 30 14.98 10.48 9.91
C PHE A 30 13.70 10.50 10.73
N LEU A 31 12.60 9.96 10.20
CA LEU A 31 11.33 9.83 10.89
C LEU A 31 11.47 8.93 12.13
N GLN A 32 12.22 7.85 12.04
CA GLN A 32 12.47 6.96 13.18
C GLN A 32 13.22 7.67 14.31
N ARG A 33 14.24 8.45 13.98
CA ARG A 33 14.98 9.25 14.99
C ARG A 33 14.08 10.31 15.60
N ALA A 34 13.27 11.00 14.80
CA ALA A 34 12.34 12.01 15.26
C ALA A 34 11.28 11.41 16.20
N LEU A 35 10.66 10.28 15.82
CA LEU A 35 9.70 9.56 16.65
C LEU A 35 10.27 9.11 17.98
N ARG A 36 11.49 8.58 17.98
CA ARG A 36 12.16 8.16 19.22
C ARG A 36 12.49 9.34 20.13
N LYS A 37 12.79 10.51 19.56
CA LYS A 37 13.09 11.72 20.31
C LYS A 37 11.84 12.36 20.91
N ASN A 38 10.81 12.54 20.10
CA ASN A 38 9.52 13.09 20.52
C ASN A 38 8.42 12.72 19.51
N ALA A 39 7.68 11.66 19.81
CA ALA A 39 6.62 11.17 18.92
C ALA A 39 5.51 12.21 18.71
N TRP A 40 5.11 12.92 19.76
CA TRP A 40 4.08 13.96 19.67
C TRP A 40 4.49 15.08 18.72
N LEU A 41 5.69 15.64 18.90
CA LEU A 41 6.18 16.72 18.04
C LEU A 41 6.31 16.25 16.59
N THR A 42 6.76 15.02 16.37
CA THR A 42 6.87 14.45 15.01
C THR A 42 5.51 14.37 14.34
N TRP A 43 4.47 13.94 15.05
CA TRP A 43 3.11 13.92 14.53
C TRP A 43 2.57 15.32 14.25
N VAL A 44 2.75 16.27 15.17
CA VAL A 44 2.29 17.66 14.98
C VAL A 44 2.94 18.29 13.76
N VAL A 45 4.26 18.14 13.59
CA VAL A 45 4.98 18.67 12.42
C VAL A 45 4.50 17.98 11.14
N THR A 46 4.37 16.67 11.14
CA THR A 46 3.88 15.92 9.96
C THR A 46 2.48 16.37 9.57
N LEU A 47 1.56 16.49 10.50
CA LEU A 47 0.20 16.94 10.21
C LEU A 47 0.16 18.42 9.77
N ALA A 48 0.98 19.27 10.38
CA ALA A 48 1.09 20.68 9.97
C ALA A 48 1.59 20.85 8.52
N VAL A 49 2.40 19.92 8.02
CA VAL A 49 2.85 19.91 6.62
C VAL A 49 1.81 19.26 5.71
N CYS A 50 1.23 18.13 6.13
CA CYS A 50 0.39 17.32 5.25
C CYS A 50 -1.06 17.83 5.15
N ILE A 51 -1.63 18.43 6.22
CA ILE A 51 -2.99 19.00 6.17
C ILE A 51 -3.13 20.08 5.09
N PRO A 52 -2.22 21.06 4.99
CA PRO A 52 -2.28 22.05 3.88
C PRO A 52 -2.21 21.40 2.50
N VAL A 53 -1.43 20.33 2.32
CA VAL A 53 -1.34 19.58 1.06
C VAL A 53 -2.71 19.00 0.67
N HIS A 54 -3.44 18.46 1.64
CA HIS A 54 -4.81 17.97 1.42
C HIS A 54 -5.78 19.12 1.13
N LEU A 55 -5.74 20.20 1.92
CA LEU A 55 -6.65 21.35 1.77
C LEU A 55 -6.44 22.10 0.45
N LEU A 56 -5.21 22.14 -0.07
CA LEU A 56 -4.89 22.74 -1.37
C LEU A 56 -5.27 21.84 -2.55
N GLY A 57 -5.85 20.66 -2.29
CA GLY A 57 -6.30 19.74 -3.33
C GLY A 57 -5.17 19.15 -4.17
N TRP A 58 -3.97 19.02 -3.62
CA TRP A 58 -2.82 18.45 -4.33
C TRP A 58 -3.09 16.99 -4.72
N ASP A 59 -2.38 16.54 -5.76
CA ASP A 59 -2.56 15.20 -6.32
C ASP A 59 -2.31 14.12 -5.25
N ALA A 60 -3.21 13.12 -5.22
CA ALA A 60 -3.12 11.98 -4.30
C ALA A 60 -1.86 11.12 -4.51
N ARG A 61 -1.15 11.28 -5.62
CA ARG A 61 0.11 10.57 -5.92
C ARG A 61 1.33 11.19 -5.27
N LEU A 62 1.19 12.38 -4.69
CA LEU A 62 2.30 13.05 -4.00
C LEU A 62 2.72 12.29 -2.76
N VAL A 63 4.02 12.09 -2.58
CA VAL A 63 4.60 11.44 -1.39
C VAL A 63 4.14 12.10 -0.09
N ALA A 64 4.01 13.43 -0.08
CA ALA A 64 3.56 14.18 1.09
C ALA A 64 2.17 13.76 1.59
N VAL A 65 1.30 13.26 0.70
CA VAL A 65 -0.03 12.75 1.07
C VAL A 65 0.09 11.46 1.88
N HIS A 66 1.12 10.65 1.64
CA HIS A 66 1.32 9.32 2.22
C HIS A 66 2.26 9.28 3.45
N ILE A 67 2.88 10.40 3.80
CA ILE A 67 3.74 10.46 4.99
C ILE A 67 2.95 10.13 6.28
N PRO A 68 1.72 10.61 6.49
CA PRO A 68 0.95 10.27 7.69
C PRO A 68 0.68 8.77 7.83
N GLU A 69 0.30 8.08 6.75
CA GLU A 69 0.07 6.63 6.77
C GLU A 69 1.36 5.86 7.07
N PHE A 70 2.48 6.30 6.47
CA PHE A 70 3.77 5.69 6.73
C PHE A 70 4.22 5.90 8.18
N LEU A 71 4.10 7.13 8.70
CA LEU A 71 4.40 7.46 10.08
C LEU A 71 3.48 6.68 11.05
N PHE A 72 2.21 6.50 10.68
CA PHE A 72 1.28 5.69 11.43
C PHE A 72 1.76 4.24 11.57
N GLY A 73 2.19 3.61 10.46
CA GLY A 73 2.75 2.26 10.47
C GLY A 73 3.96 2.15 11.41
N MET A 74 4.84 3.16 11.42
CA MET A 74 5.98 3.20 12.35
C MET A 74 5.53 3.36 13.81
N THR A 75 4.55 4.22 14.08
CA THR A 75 4.02 4.48 15.42
C THR A 75 3.23 3.28 15.95
N PHE A 76 2.53 2.56 15.06
CA PHE A 76 1.73 1.38 15.43
C PHE A 76 2.54 0.34 16.19
N LEU A 77 3.79 0.12 15.78
CA LEU A 77 4.71 -0.82 16.47
C LEU A 77 5.04 -0.40 17.91
N MET A 78 4.85 0.87 18.25
CA MET A 78 5.09 1.43 19.57
C MET A 78 3.81 1.47 20.44
N LEU A 79 2.64 1.23 19.84
CA LEU A 79 1.36 1.31 20.54
C LEU A 79 1.09 0.05 21.38
N PRO A 80 0.70 0.21 22.67
CA PRO A 80 0.26 -0.92 23.48
C PRO A 80 -1.05 -1.50 22.92
N LYS A 81 -1.25 -2.82 23.05
CA LYS A 81 -2.45 -3.50 22.52
C LYS A 81 -3.76 -2.85 22.95
N LYS A 82 -3.86 -2.38 24.19
CA LYS A 82 -5.06 -1.68 24.69
C LYS A 82 -5.39 -0.42 23.87
N ALA A 83 -4.36 0.34 23.49
CA ALA A 83 -4.55 1.52 22.64
C ALA A 83 -5.00 1.13 21.21
N GLN A 84 -4.52 0.02 20.67
CA GLN A 84 -4.93 -0.49 19.37
C GLN A 84 -6.43 -0.85 19.34
N TYR A 85 -6.96 -1.49 20.39
CA TYR A 85 -8.38 -1.83 20.50
C TYR A 85 -9.30 -0.59 20.50
N ILE A 86 -8.83 0.53 21.05
CA ILE A 86 -9.60 1.78 21.07
C ILE A 86 -9.41 2.56 19.76
N LEU A 87 -8.19 2.60 19.25
CA LEU A 87 -7.83 3.41 18.10
C LEU A 87 -8.47 2.87 16.80
N ALA A 88 -8.57 1.56 16.63
CA ALA A 88 -9.17 0.97 15.44
C ALA A 88 -10.62 1.45 15.20
N PRO A 89 -11.57 1.25 16.13
CA PRO A 89 -12.93 1.75 15.95
C PRO A 89 -13.00 3.27 15.90
N ALA A 90 -12.15 3.99 16.66
CA ALA A 90 -12.13 5.45 16.65
C ALA A 90 -11.78 6.00 15.27
N LEU A 91 -10.78 5.44 14.60
CA LEU A 91 -10.39 5.83 13.24
C LEU A 91 -11.49 5.52 12.21
N LEU A 92 -12.12 4.34 12.31
CA LEU A 92 -13.21 3.95 11.42
C LEU A 92 -14.43 4.86 11.57
N VAL A 93 -14.79 5.21 12.82
CA VAL A 93 -15.87 6.15 13.11
C VAL A 93 -15.51 7.55 12.62
N ALA A 94 -14.27 8.01 12.81
CA ALA A 94 -13.81 9.33 12.33
C ALA A 94 -13.78 9.42 10.80
N ALA A 95 -13.64 8.31 10.09
CA ALA A 95 -13.72 8.29 8.62
C ALA A 95 -15.12 8.61 8.08
N ILE A 96 -16.17 8.38 8.86
CA ILE A 96 -17.57 8.62 8.42
C ILE A 96 -17.82 10.10 8.13
N PRO A 97 -17.62 11.03 9.06
CA PRO A 97 -17.82 12.47 8.79
C PRO A 97 -16.78 13.03 7.82
N ALA A 98 -15.57 12.46 7.77
CA ALA A 98 -14.52 12.90 6.85
C ALA A 98 -14.90 12.71 5.37
N LYS A 99 -15.84 11.82 5.06
CA LYS A 99 -16.36 11.60 3.70
C LYS A 99 -16.96 12.88 3.08
N GLY A 100 -17.45 13.81 3.92
CA GLY A 100 -17.96 15.10 3.45
C GLY A 100 -16.88 16.16 3.19
N TRP A 101 -15.64 15.94 3.60
CA TRP A 101 -14.55 16.90 3.51
C TRP A 101 -13.59 16.56 2.37
N ASP A 102 -12.89 15.45 2.50
CA ASP A 102 -11.91 14.99 1.50
C ASP A 102 -11.87 13.46 1.48
N GLY A 103 -12.02 12.88 0.27
CA GLY A 103 -11.94 11.43 0.08
C GLY A 103 -10.60 10.83 0.48
N LYS A 104 -9.50 11.59 0.36
CA LYS A 104 -8.16 11.13 0.75
C LYS A 104 -8.05 10.97 2.27
N ILE A 105 -8.56 11.95 3.04
CA ILE A 105 -8.59 11.87 4.50
C ILE A 105 -9.46 10.70 4.95
N THR A 106 -10.63 10.52 4.31
CA THR A 106 -11.50 9.37 4.57
C THR A 106 -10.76 8.05 4.34
N CYS A 107 -10.08 7.92 3.19
CA CYS A 107 -9.30 6.72 2.88
C CYS A 107 -8.15 6.50 3.85
N ALA A 108 -7.42 7.55 4.24
CA ALA A 108 -6.33 7.46 5.20
C ALA A 108 -6.82 6.96 6.57
N LEU A 109 -7.88 7.58 7.11
CA LEU A 109 -8.45 7.17 8.40
C LEU A 109 -9.00 5.74 8.36
N ALA A 110 -9.75 5.41 7.30
CA ALA A 110 -10.33 4.08 7.13
C ALA A 110 -9.23 3.01 6.98
N SER A 111 -8.19 3.26 6.17
CA SER A 111 -7.09 2.31 5.96
C SER A 111 -6.29 2.08 7.24
N MET A 112 -6.01 3.12 8.02
CA MET A 112 -5.36 2.99 9.33
C MET A 112 -6.20 2.16 10.31
N GLY A 113 -7.53 2.42 10.37
CA GLY A 113 -8.44 1.66 11.21
C GLY A 113 -8.55 0.20 10.81
N VAL A 114 -8.69 -0.07 9.52
CA VAL A 114 -8.71 -1.45 8.96
C VAL A 114 -7.37 -2.16 9.19
N PHE A 115 -6.25 -1.47 9.03
CA PHE A 115 -4.93 -2.03 9.29
C PHE A 115 -4.79 -2.53 10.74
N ILE A 116 -5.20 -1.71 11.73
CA ILE A 116 -5.17 -2.14 13.14
C ILE A 116 -6.12 -3.33 13.35
N LEU A 117 -7.33 -3.27 12.78
CA LEU A 117 -8.30 -4.34 12.91
C LEU A 117 -7.74 -5.66 12.35
N LEU A 118 -7.14 -5.63 11.16
CA LEU A 118 -6.49 -6.81 10.56
C LEU A 118 -5.33 -7.33 11.42
N ALA A 119 -4.52 -6.41 11.98
CA ALA A 119 -3.44 -6.78 12.89
C ALA A 119 -3.97 -7.45 14.17
N LEU A 120 -5.10 -6.98 14.72
CA LEU A 120 -5.75 -7.62 15.87
C LEU A 120 -6.35 -8.98 15.49
N VAL A 121 -7.05 -9.07 14.36
CA VAL A 121 -7.62 -10.33 13.85
C VAL A 121 -6.51 -11.35 13.56
N SER A 122 -5.36 -10.92 13.05
CA SER A 122 -4.23 -11.82 12.79
C SER A 122 -3.74 -12.53 14.06
N THR A 123 -3.88 -11.91 15.23
CA THR A 123 -3.54 -12.56 16.51
C THR A 123 -4.52 -13.67 16.89
N LEU A 124 -5.78 -13.59 16.43
CA LEU A 124 -6.82 -14.63 16.63
C LEU A 124 -6.62 -15.79 15.65
N LEU A 125 -6.07 -15.49 14.47
CA LEU A 125 -5.76 -16.46 13.42
C LEU A 125 -4.35 -17.04 13.56
N ASP A 126 -3.72 -16.91 14.73
CA ASP A 126 -2.37 -17.39 14.99
C ASP A 126 -2.30 -18.92 15.11
N ARG A 127 -2.58 -19.58 13.98
CA ARG A 127 -2.55 -21.03 13.80
C ARG A 127 -1.64 -21.41 12.64
N PRO A 128 -1.14 -22.68 12.60
CA PRO A 128 -0.18 -23.12 11.56
C PRO A 128 -0.66 -22.89 10.13
N TRP A 129 -1.92 -23.19 9.81
CA TRP A 129 -2.42 -23.07 8.44
C TRP A 129 -2.60 -21.62 7.97
N PRO A 130 -3.16 -20.65 8.76
CA PRO A 130 -3.20 -19.26 8.31
C PRO A 130 -1.81 -18.64 8.19
N ARG A 131 -0.87 -19.03 9.07
CA ARG A 131 0.52 -18.59 8.96
C ARG A 131 1.17 -19.09 7.68
N ALA A 132 0.99 -20.38 7.32
CA ALA A 132 1.50 -20.94 6.08
C ALA A 132 0.92 -20.25 4.86
N LEU A 133 -0.42 -20.04 4.83
CA LEU A 133 -1.09 -19.32 3.76
C LEU A 133 -0.58 -17.87 3.66
N GLY A 134 -0.49 -17.17 4.79
CA GLY A 134 0.05 -15.80 4.84
C GLY A 134 1.49 -15.71 4.34
N ALA A 135 2.33 -16.67 4.69
CA ALA A 135 3.72 -16.74 4.21
C ALA A 135 3.79 -16.95 2.68
N GLU A 136 2.94 -17.81 2.12
CA GLU A 136 2.88 -18.01 0.66
C GLU A 136 2.35 -16.75 -0.06
N LEU A 137 1.29 -16.13 0.46
CA LEU A 137 0.77 -14.87 -0.09
C LEU A 137 1.81 -13.75 0.00
N ALA A 138 2.56 -13.66 1.09
CA ALA A 138 3.61 -12.66 1.25
C ALA A 138 4.73 -12.81 0.20
N LYS A 139 5.11 -14.05 -0.16
CA LYS A 139 6.12 -14.31 -1.20
C LYS A 139 5.73 -13.75 -2.56
N ILE A 140 4.45 -13.80 -2.90
CA ILE A 140 3.95 -13.38 -4.22
C ILE A 140 3.38 -11.96 -4.22
N SER A 141 3.13 -11.37 -3.03
CA SER A 141 2.44 -10.08 -2.89
C SER A 141 3.10 -8.95 -3.68
N TYR A 142 4.42 -8.86 -3.65
CA TYR A 142 5.15 -7.86 -4.41
C TYR A 142 5.02 -8.07 -5.92
N ALA A 143 5.10 -9.33 -6.38
CA ALA A 143 4.92 -9.63 -7.80
C ALA A 143 3.48 -9.35 -8.26
N VAL A 144 2.47 -9.68 -7.44
CA VAL A 144 1.07 -9.30 -7.68
C VAL A 144 0.94 -7.78 -7.77
N PHE A 145 1.56 -7.06 -6.82
CA PHE A 145 1.57 -5.61 -6.84
C PHE A 145 2.16 -5.05 -8.15
N LEU A 146 3.23 -5.62 -8.68
CA LEU A 146 3.83 -5.17 -9.93
C LEU A 146 2.92 -5.38 -11.15
N VAL A 147 2.21 -6.49 -11.22
CA VAL A 147 1.44 -6.87 -12.42
C VAL A 147 -0.01 -6.39 -12.40
N HIS A 148 -0.59 -6.15 -11.22
CA HIS A 148 -2.02 -5.89 -11.08
C HIS A 148 -2.49 -4.65 -11.85
N HIS A 149 -1.68 -3.59 -11.86
CA HIS A 149 -2.04 -2.32 -12.48
C HIS A 149 -2.11 -2.43 -14.02
N VAL A 150 -1.17 -3.15 -14.62
CA VAL A 150 -1.16 -3.42 -16.06
C VAL A 150 -2.39 -4.23 -16.44
N LEU A 151 -2.71 -5.27 -15.66
CA LEU A 151 -3.88 -6.11 -15.92
C LEU A 151 -5.21 -5.36 -15.77
N ILE A 152 -5.32 -4.49 -14.77
CA ILE A 152 -6.53 -3.67 -14.56
C ILE A 152 -6.74 -2.70 -15.74
N GLN A 153 -5.66 -2.07 -16.22
CA GLN A 153 -5.72 -1.16 -17.37
C GLN A 153 -6.09 -1.91 -18.64
N ASP A 154 -5.50 -3.08 -18.87
CA ASP A 154 -5.83 -3.92 -20.03
C ASP A 154 -7.30 -4.34 -20.01
N MET A 155 -7.79 -4.84 -18.88
CA MET A 155 -9.21 -5.21 -18.74
C MET A 155 -10.14 -4.00 -18.90
N ALA A 156 -9.80 -2.84 -18.33
CA ALA A 156 -10.60 -1.64 -18.49
C ALA A 156 -10.65 -1.13 -19.93
N SER A 157 -9.65 -1.44 -20.74
CA SER A 157 -9.65 -1.11 -22.18
C SER A 157 -10.55 -2.01 -23.03
N HIS A 158 -10.82 -3.24 -22.54
CA HIS A 158 -11.61 -4.23 -23.29
C HIS A 158 -13.06 -4.33 -22.82
N PHE A 159 -13.39 -3.87 -21.62
CA PHE A 159 -14.71 -3.98 -21.02
C PHE A 159 -15.24 -2.61 -20.59
N ASP A 160 -16.48 -2.29 -20.91
CA ASP A 160 -17.18 -1.15 -20.32
C ASP A 160 -17.60 -1.52 -18.88
N LEU A 161 -16.70 -1.21 -17.93
CA LEU A 161 -16.90 -1.55 -16.53
C LEU A 161 -18.13 -0.87 -15.90
N ALA A 162 -18.59 0.25 -16.46
CA ALA A 162 -19.76 0.98 -15.99
C ALA A 162 -21.07 0.32 -16.42
N ALA A 163 -21.06 -0.40 -17.55
CA ALA A 163 -22.23 -1.09 -18.10
C ALA A 163 -22.41 -2.52 -17.54
N LEU A 164 -21.43 -3.06 -16.81
CA LEU A 164 -21.47 -4.42 -16.28
C LEU A 164 -22.52 -4.59 -15.16
N SER A 165 -23.24 -5.72 -15.21
CA SER A 165 -24.07 -6.13 -14.08
C SER A 165 -23.19 -6.50 -12.87
N ARG A 166 -23.76 -6.49 -11.65
CA ARG A 166 -23.04 -6.92 -10.44
C ARG A 166 -22.48 -8.33 -10.54
N ARG A 167 -23.18 -9.24 -11.22
CA ARG A 167 -22.74 -10.63 -11.43
C ARG A 167 -21.53 -10.67 -12.37
N ASP A 168 -21.57 -9.95 -13.47
CA ASP A 168 -20.48 -9.92 -14.45
C ASP A 168 -19.24 -9.24 -13.86
N THR A 169 -19.43 -8.17 -13.05
CA THR A 169 -18.35 -7.52 -12.30
C THR A 169 -17.67 -8.50 -11.34
N ALA A 170 -18.47 -9.30 -10.59
CA ALA A 170 -17.90 -10.30 -9.68
C ALA A 170 -17.14 -11.41 -10.44
N PHE A 171 -17.69 -11.87 -11.56
CA PHE A 171 -17.02 -12.87 -12.41
C PHE A 171 -15.73 -12.33 -13.02
N LEU A 172 -15.77 -11.11 -13.56
CA LEU A 172 -14.59 -10.46 -14.12
C LEU A 172 -13.51 -10.22 -13.04
N PHE A 173 -13.92 -9.87 -11.83
CA PHE A 173 -13.00 -9.73 -10.69
C PHE A 173 -12.30 -11.04 -10.34
N ILE A 174 -13.01 -12.17 -10.37
CA ILE A 174 -12.40 -13.49 -10.13
C ILE A 174 -11.38 -13.82 -11.23
N ILE A 175 -11.73 -13.56 -12.49
CA ILE A 175 -10.79 -13.75 -13.63
C ILE A 175 -9.56 -12.86 -13.45
N TYR A 176 -9.76 -11.59 -13.09
CA TYR A 176 -8.67 -10.66 -12.80
C TYR A 176 -7.74 -11.18 -11.70
N LEU A 177 -8.29 -11.64 -10.59
CA LEU A 177 -7.48 -12.20 -9.50
C LEU A 177 -6.67 -13.41 -9.98
N ALA A 178 -7.30 -14.34 -10.70
CA ALA A 178 -6.62 -15.52 -11.24
C ALA A 178 -5.49 -15.12 -12.20
N ALA A 179 -5.73 -14.17 -13.10
CA ALA A 179 -4.73 -13.63 -14.02
C ALA A 179 -3.57 -12.94 -13.29
N ALA A 180 -3.87 -12.13 -12.26
CA ALA A 180 -2.86 -11.45 -11.46
C ALA A 180 -1.96 -12.45 -10.71
N PHE A 181 -2.54 -13.49 -10.11
CA PHE A 181 -1.76 -14.55 -9.47
C PHE A 181 -0.92 -15.35 -10.47
N ALA A 182 -1.46 -15.67 -11.63
CA ALA A 182 -0.72 -16.40 -12.68
C ALA A 182 0.46 -15.56 -13.20
N ALA A 183 0.23 -14.29 -13.52
CA ALA A 183 1.27 -13.36 -13.98
C ALA A 183 2.35 -13.13 -12.90
N ALA A 184 1.96 -12.99 -11.64
CA ALA A 184 2.90 -12.87 -10.53
C ALA A 184 3.79 -14.10 -10.37
N LYS A 185 3.23 -15.31 -10.48
CA LYS A 185 4.01 -16.56 -10.46
C LYS A 185 4.95 -16.67 -11.66
N ALA A 186 4.50 -16.29 -12.84
CA ALA A 186 5.33 -16.26 -14.05
C ALA A 186 6.51 -15.29 -13.89
N LEU A 187 6.27 -14.10 -13.30
CA LEU A 187 7.32 -13.12 -13.01
C LEU A 187 8.35 -13.66 -12.02
N LEU A 188 7.92 -14.31 -10.94
CA LEU A 188 8.83 -14.93 -9.95
C LEU A 188 9.64 -16.09 -10.56
N TRP A 189 9.02 -16.89 -11.41
CA TRP A 189 9.71 -17.95 -12.14
C TRP A 189 10.79 -17.37 -13.05
N LEU A 190 10.44 -16.33 -13.83
CA LEU A 190 11.38 -15.63 -14.71
C LEU A 190 12.56 -15.04 -13.92
N GLN A 191 12.27 -14.38 -12.80
CA GLN A 191 13.30 -13.83 -11.90
C GLN A 191 14.27 -14.93 -11.41
N THR A 192 13.73 -16.10 -11.03
CA THR A 192 14.54 -17.23 -10.56
C THR A 192 15.41 -17.80 -11.68
N ALA A 193 14.84 -17.96 -12.86
CA ALA A 193 15.55 -18.43 -14.06
C ALA A 193 16.72 -17.49 -14.43
N LEU A 194 16.45 -16.18 -14.45
CA LEU A 194 17.48 -15.18 -14.73
C LEU A 194 18.59 -15.19 -13.68
N ARG A 195 18.25 -15.24 -12.38
CA ARG A 195 19.25 -15.35 -11.32
C ARG A 195 20.14 -16.59 -11.48
N GLY A 196 19.54 -17.74 -11.84
CA GLY A 196 20.28 -18.97 -12.12
C GLY A 196 21.21 -18.86 -13.33
N ALA A 197 20.78 -18.18 -14.39
CA ALA A 197 21.60 -17.91 -15.56
C ALA A 197 22.79 -17.01 -15.23
N PHE A 198 22.55 -15.89 -14.52
CA PHE A 198 23.62 -14.98 -14.09
C PHE A 198 24.61 -15.62 -13.10
N ALA A 199 24.15 -16.51 -12.23
CA ALA A 199 25.04 -17.23 -11.31
C ALA A 199 26.03 -18.13 -12.05
N LYS A 200 25.62 -18.72 -13.17
CA LYS A 200 26.50 -19.56 -14.03
C LYS A 200 27.53 -18.74 -14.82
N LEU A 201 27.26 -17.46 -15.04
CA LEU A 201 28.17 -16.55 -15.77
C LEU A 201 29.22 -15.90 -14.87
N ARG A 202 29.13 -16.05 -13.54
CA ARG A 202 30.17 -15.55 -12.63
C ARG A 202 31.39 -16.47 -12.73
N PRO A 203 32.59 -15.91 -13.06
CA PRO A 203 33.82 -16.68 -13.01
C PRO A 203 34.03 -17.19 -11.59
N GLN A 204 34.35 -18.48 -11.48
CA GLN A 204 34.82 -19.09 -10.22
C GLN A 204 36.23 -18.52 -9.97
N THR A 205 36.28 -17.47 -9.15
CA THR A 205 37.53 -16.94 -8.60
C THR A 205 37.89 -17.73 -7.33
#